data_0b13f68beb994b5629c5c217099b5c7a
#
_entry.id   0b13f68beb994b5629c5c217099b5c7a
#
_cell.length_a   1.000
_cell.length_b   1.000
_cell.length_c   1.000
_cell.angle_alpha   90.00
_cell.angle_beta   90.00
_cell.angle_gamma   90.00
#
_symmetry.space_group_name_H-M   'P 1'
#
loop_
_entity.id
_entity.type
_entity.pdbx_description
1 polymer ?
#
loop_
_entity_poly.entity_id
_entity_poly.type
_entity_poly.pdbx_seq_one_letter_code
_entity_poly.pdbx_strand_id
1 'polypeptide(L)'
;MTNSLKWLVLASVTNLVGNVLGTILALQHNLTGDFGGWLNGQNILRDFLTFKGTALSAPLPFLLIELGLTILALRPGRSGRIGVGGLLFVGALYTIAQLGEPIVFRVWSPSGFDPAQAVVLFVNVASAIAMLVLGIRTWRTMRASAPLTG
;
A
#
# COMPACT_ATOMS: atom_id res chain seq x y z
N MET A 1 13.89 16.61 9.11
CA MET A 1 12.77 15.83 8.51
C MET A 1 11.53 16.71 8.47
N THR A 2 10.94 16.94 7.30
CA THR A 2 9.71 17.75 7.18
C THR A 2 8.51 17.00 7.78
N ASN A 3 7.48 17.73 8.22
CA ASN A 3 6.29 17.09 8.77
C ASN A 3 5.60 16.15 7.75
N SER A 4 5.56 16.54 6.48
CA SER A 4 4.98 15.71 5.42
C SER A 4 5.73 14.38 5.25
N LEU A 5 7.07 14.36 5.40
CA LEU A 5 7.85 13.13 5.33
C LEU A 5 7.56 12.20 6.52
N LYS A 6 7.40 12.75 7.74
CA LYS A 6 7.03 11.95 8.92
C LYS A 6 5.69 11.25 8.71
N TRP A 7 4.71 11.98 8.22
CA TRP A 7 3.38 11.44 7.95
C TRP A 7 3.38 10.43 6.79
N LEU A 8 4.21 10.65 5.76
CA LEU A 8 4.37 9.68 4.67
C LEU A 8 4.94 8.35 5.17
N VAL A 9 5.99 8.41 6.00
CA VAL A 9 6.58 7.21 6.62
C VAL A 9 5.57 6.51 7.52
N LEU A 10 4.82 7.26 8.34
CA LEU A 10 3.78 6.69 9.19
C LEU A 10 2.69 6.00 8.35
N ALA A 11 2.24 6.64 7.25
CA ALA A 11 1.25 6.05 6.35
C ALA A 11 1.76 4.73 5.73
N SER A 12 3.03 4.69 5.29
CA SER A 12 3.63 3.46 4.76
C SER A 12 3.74 2.36 5.82
N VAL A 13 4.19 2.67 7.03
CA VAL A 13 4.24 1.68 8.12
C VAL A 13 2.84 1.16 8.45
N THR A 14 1.84 2.05 8.51
CA THR A 14 0.44 1.64 8.72
C THR A 14 -0.05 0.73 7.60
N ASN A 15 0.30 1.04 6.35
CA ASN A 15 -0.06 0.21 5.19
C ASN A 15 0.60 -1.18 5.27
N LEU A 16 1.89 -1.25 5.58
CA LEU A 16 2.60 -2.52 5.78
C LEU A 16 1.95 -3.38 6.87
N VAL A 17 1.63 -2.80 8.02
CA VAL A 17 0.94 -3.52 9.11
C VAL A 17 -0.45 -3.98 8.66
N GLY A 18 -1.21 -3.11 8.01
CA GLY A 18 -2.52 -3.44 7.46
C GLY A 18 -2.48 -4.59 6.45
N ASN A 19 -1.47 -4.61 5.57
CA ASN A 19 -1.27 -5.70 4.62
C ASN A 19 -0.90 -7.03 5.31
N VAL A 20 -0.07 -7.00 6.36
CA VAL A 20 0.23 -8.22 7.15
C VAL A 20 -1.04 -8.77 7.80
N LEU A 21 -1.84 -7.91 8.44
CA LEU A 21 -3.13 -8.30 9.02
C LEU A 21 -4.10 -8.80 7.94
N GLY A 22 -4.14 -8.15 6.78
CA GLY A 22 -4.92 -8.57 5.63
C GLY A 22 -4.53 -9.96 5.12
N THR A 23 -3.23 -10.27 5.08
CA THR A 23 -2.75 -11.61 4.72
C THR A 23 -3.23 -12.66 5.71
N ILE A 24 -3.14 -12.38 7.02
CA ILE A 24 -3.60 -13.31 8.07
C ILE A 24 -5.10 -13.58 7.92
N LEU A 25 -5.92 -12.54 7.77
CA LEU A 25 -7.35 -12.69 7.56
C LEU A 25 -7.67 -13.43 6.26
N ALA A 26 -6.96 -13.12 5.17
CA ALA A 26 -7.15 -13.80 3.90
C ALA A 26 -6.86 -15.30 4.00
N LEU A 27 -5.82 -15.70 4.73
CA LEU A 27 -5.49 -17.10 5.00
C LEU A 27 -6.57 -17.78 5.85
N GLN A 28 -7.07 -17.10 6.89
CA GLN A 28 -8.10 -17.64 7.78
C GLN A 28 -9.45 -17.86 7.08
N HIS A 29 -9.82 -16.93 6.19
CA HIS A 29 -11.12 -16.94 5.51
C HIS A 29 -11.06 -17.46 4.06
N ASN A 30 -9.91 -17.97 3.63
CA ASN A 30 -9.67 -18.50 2.28
C ASN A 30 -10.01 -17.48 1.17
N LEU A 31 -9.56 -16.21 1.34
CA LEU A 31 -9.85 -15.10 0.43
C LEU A 31 -8.73 -14.94 -0.61
N THR A 32 -8.92 -15.55 -1.76
CA THR A 32 -8.01 -15.38 -2.92
C THR A 32 -8.18 -14.00 -3.53
N GLY A 33 -7.09 -13.40 -4.04
CA GLY A 33 -7.14 -12.16 -4.80
C GLY A 33 -7.84 -12.36 -6.15
N ASP A 34 -8.68 -11.42 -6.51
CA ASP A 34 -9.37 -11.40 -7.79
C ASP A 34 -9.39 -9.96 -8.34
N PHE A 35 -8.27 -9.54 -8.89
CA PHE A 35 -8.17 -8.19 -9.45
C PHE A 35 -9.03 -8.05 -10.70
N GLY A 36 -10.29 -7.69 -10.49
CA GLY A 36 -11.26 -7.44 -11.57
C GLY A 36 -11.44 -8.61 -12.55
N GLY A 37 -11.24 -9.86 -12.10
CA GLY A 37 -11.28 -11.05 -12.95
C GLY A 37 -9.99 -11.31 -13.75
N TRP A 38 -8.99 -10.42 -13.68
CA TRP A 38 -7.74 -10.52 -14.45
C TRP A 38 -6.69 -11.43 -13.78
N LEU A 39 -6.70 -11.49 -12.46
CA LEU A 39 -5.77 -12.25 -11.65
C LEU A 39 -6.50 -13.17 -10.68
N ASN A 40 -7.17 -14.20 -11.21
CA ASN A 40 -7.82 -15.22 -10.39
C ASN A 40 -6.78 -16.01 -9.57
N GLY A 41 -6.73 -15.74 -8.25
CA GLY A 41 -5.92 -16.49 -7.31
C GLY A 41 -6.50 -17.88 -7.08
N GLN A 42 -5.62 -18.90 -7.00
CA GLN A 42 -6.01 -20.29 -6.76
C GLN A 42 -5.46 -20.84 -5.45
N ASN A 43 -4.37 -20.26 -4.95
CA ASN A 43 -3.72 -20.67 -3.71
C ASN A 43 -3.17 -19.45 -2.99
N ILE A 44 -3.79 -19.09 -1.87
CA ILE A 44 -3.52 -17.85 -1.16
C ILE A 44 -2.05 -17.70 -0.78
N LEU A 45 -1.44 -18.74 -0.22
CA LEU A 45 -0.06 -18.68 0.21
C LEU A 45 0.90 -18.51 -0.98
N ARG A 46 0.69 -19.28 -2.04
CA ARG A 46 1.48 -19.16 -3.26
C ARG A 46 1.29 -17.81 -3.93
N ASP A 47 0.04 -17.34 -4.00
CA ASP A 47 -0.32 -16.08 -4.63
C ASP A 47 0.25 -14.89 -3.84
N PHE A 48 0.26 -14.96 -2.51
CA PHE A 48 0.91 -13.98 -1.63
C PHE A 48 2.44 -13.97 -1.81
N LEU A 49 3.08 -15.12 -1.87
CA LEU A 49 4.54 -15.23 -2.05
C LEU A 49 5.02 -14.84 -3.45
N THR A 50 4.11 -14.82 -4.43
CA THR A 50 4.40 -14.42 -5.82
C THR A 50 3.96 -12.97 -6.08
N PHE A 51 3.36 -12.69 -7.26
CA PHE A 51 2.96 -11.34 -7.66
C PHE A 51 1.45 -11.12 -7.69
N LYS A 52 0.65 -12.11 -7.26
CA LYS A 52 -0.82 -12.01 -7.32
C LYS A 52 -1.43 -11.37 -6.07
N GLY A 53 -0.84 -11.60 -4.88
CA GLY A 53 -1.38 -11.11 -3.63
C GLY A 53 -2.60 -11.88 -3.12
N THR A 54 -3.31 -11.27 -2.17
CA THR A 54 -4.58 -11.79 -1.62
C THR A 54 -5.68 -10.75 -1.79
N ALA A 55 -6.93 -11.10 -1.53
CA ALA A 55 -8.03 -10.13 -1.61
C ALA A 55 -7.89 -8.94 -0.64
N LEU A 56 -7.12 -9.08 0.44
CA LEU A 56 -6.95 -8.07 1.48
C LEU A 56 -5.53 -7.51 1.59
N SER A 57 -4.57 -8.02 0.81
CA SER A 57 -3.18 -7.56 0.89
C SER A 57 -2.45 -7.65 -0.44
N ALA A 58 -1.49 -6.74 -0.59
CA ALA A 58 -0.51 -6.79 -1.68
C ALA A 58 0.39 -8.04 -1.55
N PRO A 59 0.97 -8.53 -2.66
CA PRO A 59 1.91 -9.65 -2.64
C PRO A 59 3.20 -9.30 -1.91
N LEU A 60 3.82 -10.29 -1.27
CA LEU A 60 5.02 -10.14 -0.47
C LEU A 60 6.15 -9.35 -1.16
N PRO A 61 6.47 -9.58 -2.45
CA PRO A 61 7.52 -8.80 -3.11
C PRO A 61 7.25 -7.29 -3.09
N PHE A 62 6.00 -6.86 -3.23
CA PHE A 62 5.64 -5.44 -3.17
C PHE A 62 5.76 -4.88 -1.74
N LEU A 63 5.43 -5.67 -0.72
CA LEU A 63 5.62 -5.27 0.69
C LEU A 63 7.12 -5.09 1.02
N LEU A 64 7.98 -5.96 0.50
CA LEU A 64 9.43 -5.82 0.66
C LEU A 64 9.97 -4.59 -0.07
N ILE A 65 9.48 -4.30 -1.27
CA ILE A 65 9.81 -3.07 -2.01
C ILE A 65 9.35 -1.85 -1.20
N GLU A 66 8.12 -1.83 -0.71
CA GLU A 66 7.59 -0.74 0.12
C GLU A 66 8.43 -0.51 1.37
N LEU A 67 8.80 -1.57 2.08
CA LEU A 67 9.69 -1.49 3.24
C LEU A 67 11.03 -0.87 2.87
N GLY A 68 11.66 -1.34 1.80
CA GLY A 68 12.92 -0.79 1.29
C GLY A 68 12.81 0.70 0.93
N LEU A 69 11.73 1.09 0.25
CA LEU A 69 11.45 2.49 -0.09
C LEU A 69 11.22 3.37 1.13
N THR A 70 10.55 2.81 2.17
CA THR A 70 10.34 3.50 3.45
C THR A 70 11.67 3.79 4.14
N ILE A 71 12.58 2.81 4.17
CA ILE A 71 13.93 2.99 4.71
C ILE A 71 14.72 4.01 3.88
N LEU A 72 14.63 3.96 2.55
CA LEU A 72 15.30 4.91 1.67
C LEU A 72 14.76 6.34 1.86
N ALA A 73 13.46 6.51 2.08
CA ALA A 73 12.84 7.82 2.28
C ALA A 73 13.37 8.55 3.54
N LEU A 74 13.87 7.80 4.53
CA LEU A 74 14.49 8.34 5.74
C LEU A 74 15.92 8.84 5.52
N ARG A 75 16.55 8.49 4.39
CA ARG A 75 17.92 8.89 4.09
C ARG A 75 17.98 10.27 3.44
N PRO A 76 19.05 11.07 3.69
CA PRO A 76 19.21 12.36 3.03
C PRO A 76 19.58 12.20 1.55
N GLY A 77 19.43 13.29 0.79
CA GLY A 77 19.91 13.40 -0.58
C GLY A 77 19.13 12.58 -1.62
N ARG A 78 19.85 12.02 -2.59
CA ARG A 78 19.26 11.30 -3.73
C ARG A 78 18.48 10.06 -3.31
N SER A 79 18.99 9.30 -2.35
CA SER A 79 18.32 8.09 -1.85
C SER A 79 16.95 8.41 -1.22
N GLY A 80 16.87 9.49 -0.43
CA GLY A 80 15.59 9.93 0.14
C GLY A 80 14.58 10.33 -0.94
N ARG A 81 15.04 11.02 -2.01
CA ARG A 81 14.17 11.35 -3.15
C ARG A 81 13.64 10.10 -3.85
N ILE A 82 14.49 9.10 -4.08
CA ILE A 82 14.09 7.82 -4.67
C ILE A 82 13.04 7.14 -3.75
N GLY A 83 13.28 7.09 -2.44
CA GLY A 83 12.34 6.53 -1.47
C GLY A 83 10.97 7.21 -1.52
N VAL A 84 10.94 8.55 -1.47
CA VAL A 84 9.68 9.32 -1.54
C VAL A 84 8.97 9.13 -2.88
N GLY A 85 9.69 9.15 -4.01
CA GLY A 85 9.11 8.91 -5.33
C GLY A 85 8.55 7.49 -5.47
N GLY A 86 9.28 6.51 -4.93
CA GLY A 86 8.84 5.12 -4.90
C GLY A 86 7.59 4.93 -4.03
N LEU A 87 7.53 5.52 -2.82
CA LEU A 87 6.35 5.44 -1.96
C LEU A 87 5.12 6.14 -2.58
N LEU A 88 5.33 7.25 -3.29
CA LEU A 88 4.27 7.89 -4.07
C LEU A 88 3.71 6.93 -5.14
N PHE A 89 4.59 6.26 -5.89
CA PHE A 89 4.19 5.31 -6.92
C PHE A 89 3.47 4.09 -6.32
N VAL A 90 4.00 3.52 -5.24
CA VAL A 90 3.38 2.39 -4.52
C VAL A 90 2.01 2.78 -3.97
N GLY A 91 1.88 3.97 -3.38
CA GLY A 91 0.59 4.48 -2.90
C GLY A 91 -0.45 4.61 -4.03
N ALA A 92 -0.06 5.09 -5.20
CA ALA A 92 -0.93 5.14 -6.38
C ALA A 92 -1.34 3.73 -6.84
N LEU A 93 -0.37 2.83 -6.96
CA LEU A 93 -0.59 1.45 -7.38
C LEU A 93 -1.55 0.71 -6.44
N TYR A 94 -1.32 0.80 -5.13
CA TYR A 94 -2.17 0.16 -4.12
C TYR A 94 -3.58 0.75 -4.09
N THR A 95 -3.72 2.06 -4.24
CA THR A 95 -5.04 2.70 -4.32
C THR A 95 -5.85 2.14 -5.49
N ILE A 96 -5.24 2.05 -6.68
CA ILE A 96 -5.89 1.50 -7.86
C ILE A 96 -6.19 0.01 -7.69
N ALA A 97 -5.21 -0.77 -7.20
CA ALA A 97 -5.35 -2.20 -7.01
C ALA A 97 -6.48 -2.54 -6.04
N GLN A 98 -6.52 -1.88 -4.88
CA GLN A 98 -7.54 -2.14 -3.86
C GLN A 98 -8.94 -1.72 -4.31
N LEU A 99 -9.09 -0.60 -5.01
CA LEU A 99 -10.38 -0.20 -5.56
C LEU A 99 -10.88 -1.11 -6.69
N GLY A 100 -9.99 -1.86 -7.33
CA GLY A 100 -10.31 -2.88 -8.32
C GLY A 100 -10.72 -4.24 -7.75
N GLU A 101 -10.52 -4.48 -6.44
CA GLU A 101 -10.85 -5.75 -5.80
C GLU A 101 -12.35 -5.85 -5.47
N PRO A 102 -13.05 -6.94 -5.90
CA PRO A 102 -14.47 -7.12 -5.63
C PRO A 102 -14.84 -7.16 -4.15
N ILE A 103 -13.88 -7.57 -3.28
CA ILE A 103 -14.09 -7.62 -1.83
C ILE A 103 -14.40 -6.24 -1.25
N VAL A 104 -13.90 -5.16 -1.84
CA VAL A 104 -14.16 -3.79 -1.42
C VAL A 104 -15.66 -3.49 -1.40
N PHE A 105 -16.37 -3.97 -2.41
CA PHE A 105 -17.81 -3.76 -2.51
C PHE A 105 -18.59 -4.78 -1.67
N ARG A 106 -18.12 -6.02 -1.61
CA ARG A 106 -18.77 -7.10 -0.88
C ARG A 106 -18.77 -6.89 0.63
N VAL A 107 -17.65 -6.44 1.19
CA VAL A 107 -17.48 -6.23 2.64
C VAL A 107 -18.46 -5.19 3.21
N TRP A 108 -18.90 -4.23 2.37
CA TRP A 108 -19.86 -3.20 2.77
C TRP A 108 -21.32 -3.58 2.47
N SER A 109 -21.56 -4.75 1.85
CA SER A 109 -22.92 -5.22 1.60
C SER A 109 -23.50 -5.91 2.86
N PRO A 110 -24.81 -5.82 3.13
CA PRO A 110 -25.44 -6.45 4.31
C PRO A 110 -25.20 -7.96 4.39
N SER A 111 -25.08 -8.65 3.25
CA SER A 111 -24.89 -10.11 3.17
C SER A 111 -23.42 -10.54 3.29
N GLY A 112 -22.46 -9.63 3.14
CA GLY A 112 -21.03 -9.93 3.15
C GLY A 112 -20.26 -9.17 4.22
N PHE A 113 -20.93 -8.46 5.12
CA PHE A 113 -20.29 -7.64 6.13
C PHE A 113 -19.51 -8.47 7.15
N ASP A 114 -18.21 -8.24 7.19
CA ASP A 114 -17.29 -8.77 8.18
C ASP A 114 -16.51 -7.59 8.79
N PRO A 115 -16.68 -7.29 10.09
CA PRO A 115 -16.05 -6.14 10.72
C PRO A 115 -14.53 -6.15 10.65
N ALA A 116 -13.89 -7.32 10.79
CA ALA A 116 -12.43 -7.43 10.76
C ALA A 116 -11.89 -7.15 9.36
N GLN A 117 -12.51 -7.72 8.34
CA GLN A 117 -12.17 -7.45 6.93
C GLN A 117 -12.42 -5.99 6.58
N ALA A 118 -13.55 -5.40 7.03
CA ALA A 118 -13.89 -4.01 6.78
C ALA A 118 -12.85 -3.05 7.38
N VAL A 119 -12.42 -3.27 8.62
CA VAL A 119 -11.40 -2.44 9.28
C VAL A 119 -10.07 -2.54 8.56
N VAL A 120 -9.59 -3.73 8.25
CA VAL A 120 -8.31 -3.94 7.56
C VAL A 120 -8.34 -3.31 6.17
N LEU A 121 -9.42 -3.51 5.42
CA LEU A 121 -9.61 -2.91 4.11
C LEU A 121 -9.60 -1.38 4.20
N PHE A 122 -10.33 -0.80 5.15
CA PHE A 122 -10.36 0.65 5.37
C PHE A 122 -8.95 1.19 5.69
N VAL A 123 -8.21 0.54 6.59
CA VAL A 123 -6.84 0.93 6.94
C VAL A 123 -5.93 0.89 5.72
N ASN A 124 -6.01 -0.18 4.91
CA ASN A 124 -5.18 -0.34 3.72
C ASN A 124 -5.51 0.73 2.67
N VAL A 125 -6.78 0.95 2.35
CA VAL A 125 -7.20 1.99 1.38
C VAL A 125 -6.82 3.38 1.87
N ALA A 126 -7.13 3.71 3.12
CA ALA A 126 -6.83 5.03 3.68
C ALA A 126 -5.32 5.32 3.73
N SER A 127 -4.51 4.33 4.12
CA SER A 127 -3.05 4.50 4.15
C SER A 127 -2.44 4.59 2.75
N ALA A 128 -2.93 3.84 1.76
CA ALA A 128 -2.50 3.95 0.38
C ALA A 128 -2.80 5.35 -0.21
N ILE A 129 -4.00 5.87 0.01
CA ILE A 129 -4.38 7.24 -0.38
C ILE A 129 -3.51 8.27 0.36
N ALA A 130 -3.27 8.07 1.66
CA ALA A 130 -2.39 8.95 2.42
C ALA A 130 -0.95 8.94 1.87
N MET A 131 -0.41 7.77 1.50
CA MET A 131 0.91 7.67 0.85
C MET A 131 0.95 8.44 -0.47
N LEU A 132 -0.09 8.34 -1.29
CA LEU A 132 -0.20 9.08 -2.55
C LEU A 132 -0.19 10.60 -2.30
N VAL A 133 -1.07 11.10 -1.44
CA VAL A 133 -1.22 12.55 -1.17
C VAL A 133 0.03 13.12 -0.48
N LEU A 134 0.53 12.44 0.55
CA LEU A 134 1.71 12.87 1.30
C LEU A 134 2.98 12.73 0.47
N GLY A 135 3.05 11.73 -0.40
CA GLY A 135 4.12 11.54 -1.37
C GLY A 135 4.21 12.74 -2.33
N ILE A 136 3.08 13.16 -2.91
CA ILE A 136 3.02 14.35 -3.77
C ILE A 136 3.50 15.60 -3.02
N ARG A 137 3.00 15.83 -1.79
CA ARG A 137 3.38 16.99 -0.97
C ARG A 137 4.88 16.98 -0.64
N THR A 138 5.40 15.84 -0.19
CA THR A 138 6.82 15.70 0.16
C THR A 138 7.71 15.87 -1.06
N TRP A 139 7.33 15.30 -2.19
CA TRP A 139 8.06 15.43 -3.45
C TRP A 139 8.16 16.88 -3.92
N ARG A 140 7.06 17.64 -3.84
CA ARG A 140 7.03 19.06 -4.20
C ARG A 140 7.94 19.90 -3.29
N THR A 141 7.93 19.66 -1.97
CA THR A 141 8.81 20.38 -1.03
C THR A 141 10.28 20.05 -1.28
N MET A 142 10.63 18.80 -1.59
CA MET A 142 12.00 18.41 -1.92
C MET A 142 12.51 19.03 -3.21
N ARG A 143 11.65 19.27 -4.20
CA ARG A 143 12.01 19.97 -5.45
C ARG A 143 12.24 21.45 -5.22
N ALA A 144 11.39 22.09 -4.43
CA ALA A 144 11.50 23.52 -4.12
C ALA A 144 12.79 23.88 -3.32
N SER A 145 13.32 22.91 -2.56
CA SER A 145 14.55 23.07 -1.75
C SER A 145 15.83 22.73 -2.51
N ALA A 146 15.75 22.29 -3.76
CA ALA A 146 16.93 22.02 -4.57
C ALA A 146 17.54 23.36 -5.04
N PRO A 147 18.85 23.65 -4.77
CA PRO A 147 19.49 24.86 -5.30
C PRO A 147 19.43 24.86 -6.82
N LEU A 148 19.10 26.02 -7.39
CA LEU A 148 19.20 26.28 -8.82
C LEU A 148 20.70 26.28 -9.18
N THR A 149 21.26 25.11 -9.46
CA THR A 149 22.59 25.03 -10.07
C THR A 149 22.40 25.34 -11.55
N GLY A 150 22.54 26.63 -11.86
CA GLY A 150 22.80 27.10 -13.21
C GLY A 150 24.29 27.00 -13.50
#